data_367896b154c565559e6ef0f8cb941b0b
#
_entry.id   367896b154c565559e6ef0f8cb941b0b
#
_cell.length_a   1.000
_cell.length_b   1.000
_cell.length_c   1.000
_cell.angle_alpha   90.00
_cell.angle_beta   90.00
_cell.angle_gamma   90.00
#
_symmetry.space_group_name_H-M   'P 1'
#
loop_
_entity.id
_entity.type
_entity.pdbx_description
1 polymer ?
#
loop_
_entity_poly.entity_id
_entity_poly.type
_entity_poly.pdbx_seq_one_letter_code
_entity_poly.pdbx_strand_id
1 'polypeptide(L)'
;MKHCFSYLLIIFCMVSCGRGDVVSDAAVCETCEDTLTVEHPLGFCPDSLSVVEGKVRSGQFFAPLLMKLGLSANEAHNLSGAIGDVFDVRDLRVGNAYKAYYGPSEMADGTSAGATEALQYLVYDQYRGTQIVFKCQPPYDAWVYEKPVTIERRYAEVTIKNSLWVDMTDAGVSPLLVSDLSDIYAWTVDFFGLQKGDRFKVLYEEKVVDGEVIAIDTVRYAVFSRAGQDFPMVMYNAGDGGNIWWNEKGESMRKAFLKAPLKFSRISSGFSYARKHPVTRKVQPHTGVDYAAPSGTPVMSIGDGVVTSMKNEGAGGNTVRITHNSVYKTAYLHLSKYGPGLKVGQRVRQGQVIGYVGSTGRSTGPHLDFRVWKNGTPINPLKMDSPPAEPLNSEHMPAFKEAYADCQARIDTIQASALVEKLFELL
;
A
#
# COMPACT_ATOMS: atom_id res chain seq x y z
N MET A 1 51.44 9.91 -33.75
CA MET A 1 50.94 10.96 -34.68
C MET A 1 49.53 11.28 -34.24
N LYS A 2 49.37 12.31 -33.44
CA LYS A 2 48.80 13.66 -33.69
C LYS A 2 47.44 13.61 -34.41
N HIS A 3 46.30 13.94 -33.73
CA HIS A 3 45.82 15.32 -33.69
C HIS A 3 44.75 15.54 -32.63
N CYS A 4 44.96 16.57 -31.84
CA CYS A 4 44.10 17.29 -30.93
C CYS A 4 43.19 18.22 -31.74
N PHE A 5 41.88 18.32 -31.43
CA PHE A 5 41.07 19.47 -31.88
C PHE A 5 40.25 19.99 -30.70
N SER A 6 40.64 21.17 -30.30
CA SER A 6 40.00 22.07 -29.36
C SER A 6 38.98 22.91 -30.07
N TYR A 7 37.71 22.99 -29.59
CA TYR A 7 36.75 24.00 -30.06
C TYR A 7 36.45 25.00 -28.95
N LEU A 8 36.90 26.23 -29.23
CA LEU A 8 36.67 27.45 -28.45
C LEU A 8 35.29 28.01 -28.85
N LEU A 9 34.37 28.22 -27.90
CA LEU A 9 33.10 28.87 -28.16
C LEU A 9 33.18 30.34 -27.66
N ILE A 10 33.04 31.24 -28.63
CA ILE A 10 33.03 32.72 -28.40
C ILE A 10 31.61 33.15 -28.06
N ILE A 11 31.45 33.82 -26.91
CA ILE A 11 30.20 34.45 -26.50
C ILE A 11 30.20 35.91 -27.00
N PHE A 12 29.16 36.25 -27.76
CA PHE A 12 28.91 37.62 -28.25
C PHE A 12 27.93 38.31 -27.30
N CYS A 13 28.42 39.35 -26.60
CA CYS A 13 27.59 40.28 -25.84
C CYS A 13 27.05 41.37 -26.75
N MET A 14 25.73 41.50 -26.82
CA MET A 14 25.08 42.70 -27.36
C MET A 14 24.61 43.60 -26.21
N VAL A 15 25.19 44.80 -26.19
CA VAL A 15 24.80 45.92 -25.30
C VAL A 15 23.72 46.71 -26.01
N SER A 16 22.60 46.99 -25.34
CA SER A 16 21.64 48.03 -25.72
C SER A 16 21.50 49.03 -24.60
N CYS A 17 21.85 50.25 -24.86
CA CYS A 17 21.70 51.41 -24.01
C CYS A 17 20.26 51.95 -24.00
N GLY A 18 19.73 52.31 -22.81
CA GLY A 18 18.59 53.19 -22.63
C GLY A 18 18.77 54.00 -21.34
N ARG A 19 18.84 55.32 -21.47
CA ARG A 19 19.09 56.34 -20.44
C ARG A 19 17.90 56.58 -19.53
N GLY A 20 18.18 56.96 -18.27
CA GLY A 20 17.25 57.64 -17.36
C GLY A 20 17.75 57.75 -15.92
N ASP A 21 18.44 58.80 -15.65
CA ASP A 21 18.66 59.62 -14.44
C ASP A 21 18.64 59.05 -13.00
N VAL A 22 19.81 59.06 -12.41
CA VAL A 22 20.36 59.64 -11.19
C VAL A 22 19.41 59.86 -10.00
N VAL A 23 19.62 59.18 -8.88
CA VAL A 23 19.85 59.79 -7.53
C VAL A 23 20.76 58.83 -6.73
N SER A 24 21.75 59.45 -6.11
CA SER A 24 22.78 58.90 -5.24
C SER A 24 22.22 58.39 -3.91
N ASP A 25 22.69 57.23 -3.43
CA ASP A 25 23.45 57.17 -2.19
C ASP A 25 24.16 55.83 -2.09
N ALA A 26 25.46 55.92 -2.00
CA ALA A 26 26.33 54.79 -1.79
C ALA A 26 26.28 54.37 -0.32
N ALA A 27 25.71 53.22 -0.05
CA ALA A 27 26.07 52.44 1.11
C ALA A 27 26.72 51.13 0.61
N VAL A 28 28.03 51.09 0.69
CA VAL A 28 28.84 49.90 0.52
C VAL A 28 28.43 48.92 1.61
N CYS A 29 27.73 47.89 1.27
CA CYS A 29 27.56 46.72 2.11
C CYS A 29 28.59 45.68 1.62
N GLU A 30 29.73 45.66 2.30
CA GLU A 30 30.67 44.56 2.20
C GLU A 30 30.06 43.30 2.84
N THR A 31 30.36 42.14 2.21
CA THR A 31 30.11 40.78 2.66
C THR A 31 28.66 40.27 2.59
N CYS A 32 28.17 39.95 1.36
CA CYS A 32 27.30 38.83 1.20
C CYS A 32 28.19 37.57 1.18
N GLU A 33 28.41 36.95 2.32
CA GLU A 33 28.69 35.54 2.37
C GLU A 33 27.41 34.83 1.87
N ASP A 34 27.46 34.14 0.73
CA ASP A 34 26.48 33.20 0.27
C ASP A 34 26.39 32.08 1.32
N THR A 35 25.60 32.29 2.34
CA THR A 35 25.13 31.20 3.21
C THR A 35 24.17 30.39 2.36
N LEU A 36 24.69 29.30 1.77
CA LEU A 36 23.88 28.17 1.32
C LEU A 36 23.04 27.77 2.53
N THR A 37 21.79 28.18 2.57
CA THR A 37 20.80 27.66 3.52
C THR A 37 20.62 26.19 3.16
N VAL A 38 21.35 25.32 3.86
CA VAL A 38 21.13 23.88 3.79
C VAL A 38 19.73 23.67 4.38
N GLU A 39 18.74 23.47 3.53
CA GLU A 39 17.42 23.07 3.99
C GLU A 39 17.54 21.70 4.67
N HIS A 40 17.47 21.71 6.00
CA HIS A 40 17.46 20.47 6.75
C HIS A 40 16.16 19.70 6.47
N PRO A 41 16.24 18.38 6.23
CA PRO A 41 15.06 17.57 5.90
C PRO A 41 13.92 17.66 6.91
N LEU A 42 14.25 17.84 8.20
CA LEU A 42 13.27 18.01 9.28
C LEU A 42 12.67 19.42 9.36
N GLY A 43 13.12 20.38 8.52
CA GLY A 43 12.69 21.78 8.56
C GLY A 43 13.37 22.61 9.66
N PHE A 44 14.30 22.02 10.41
CA PHE A 44 15.16 22.69 11.39
C PHE A 44 16.53 22.01 11.46
N CYS A 45 17.55 22.67 12.01
CA CYS A 45 18.90 22.13 12.16
C CYS A 45 19.00 21.33 13.48
N PRO A 46 18.95 19.98 13.45
CA PRO A 46 19.03 19.17 14.66
C PRO A 46 20.41 19.18 15.32
N ASP A 47 21.50 19.41 14.56
CA ASP A 47 22.87 19.31 15.04
C ASP A 47 23.25 20.42 16.03
N SER A 48 22.47 21.52 16.06
CA SER A 48 22.65 22.65 17.00
C SER A 48 21.88 22.47 18.31
N LEU A 49 21.12 21.38 18.48
CA LEU A 49 20.21 21.14 19.59
C LEU A 49 20.63 19.89 20.38
N SER A 50 20.42 19.93 21.69
CA SER A 50 20.55 18.71 22.51
C SER A 50 19.31 17.81 22.30
N VAL A 51 19.50 16.47 22.28
CA VAL A 51 18.44 15.51 21.97
C VAL A 51 18.21 14.54 23.11
N VAL A 52 16.92 14.30 23.41
CA VAL A 52 16.48 13.25 24.33
C VAL A 52 15.54 12.29 23.57
N GLU A 53 15.94 11.04 23.52
CA GLU A 53 15.12 10.00 22.87
C GLU A 53 14.23 9.28 23.88
N GLY A 54 13.05 8.86 23.42
CA GLY A 54 12.11 8.13 24.24
C GLY A 54 11.09 7.32 23.44
N LYS A 55 10.29 6.56 24.19
CA LYS A 55 9.14 5.83 23.63
C LYS A 55 7.87 6.17 24.43
N VAL A 56 6.76 6.24 23.71
CA VAL A 56 5.44 6.45 24.33
C VAL A 56 5.08 5.25 25.20
N ARG A 57 4.74 5.49 26.46
CA ARG A 57 4.40 4.44 27.42
C ARG A 57 2.88 4.20 27.49
N SER A 58 2.48 3.04 27.99
CA SER A 58 1.07 2.74 28.25
C SER A 58 0.45 3.78 29.19
N GLY A 59 -0.75 4.27 28.84
CA GLY A 59 -1.46 5.32 29.58
C GLY A 59 -0.92 6.74 29.39
N GLN A 60 0.06 6.96 28.51
CA GLN A 60 0.62 8.27 28.22
C GLN A 60 -0.19 8.94 27.09
N PHE A 61 -0.66 10.16 27.35
CA PHE A 61 -1.34 11.01 26.39
C PHE A 61 -0.43 12.15 25.93
N PHE A 62 -0.79 12.81 24.82
CA PHE A 62 0.05 13.82 24.17
C PHE A 62 0.41 14.99 25.08
N ALA A 63 -0.57 15.69 25.67
CA ALA A 63 -0.28 16.83 26.55
C ALA A 63 0.53 16.45 27.80
N PRO A 64 0.24 15.36 28.55
CA PRO A 64 1.13 14.87 29.60
C PRO A 64 2.53 14.50 29.15
N LEU A 65 2.71 14.02 27.89
CA LEU A 65 4.04 13.78 27.33
C LEU A 65 4.79 15.10 27.18
N LEU A 66 4.16 16.11 26.58
CA LEU A 66 4.76 17.44 26.40
C LEU A 66 5.16 18.08 27.74
N MET A 67 4.29 17.97 28.73
CA MET A 67 4.59 18.48 30.09
C MET A 67 5.79 17.77 30.73
N LYS A 68 5.90 16.46 30.53
CA LYS A 68 7.07 15.69 30.99
C LYS A 68 8.35 16.11 30.29
N LEU A 69 8.26 16.60 29.04
CA LEU A 69 9.37 17.08 28.23
C LEU A 69 9.69 18.55 28.48
N GLY A 70 8.98 19.23 29.43
CA GLY A 70 9.33 20.56 29.90
C GLY A 70 8.38 21.68 29.51
N LEU A 71 7.29 21.41 28.76
CA LEU A 71 6.27 22.43 28.51
C LEU A 71 5.36 22.62 29.73
N SER A 72 4.91 23.83 29.98
CA SER A 72 3.82 24.09 30.92
C SER A 72 2.49 23.53 30.41
N ALA A 73 1.52 23.40 31.29
CA ALA A 73 0.17 22.92 30.93
C ALA A 73 -0.49 23.82 29.87
N ASN A 74 -0.25 25.14 29.95
CA ASN A 74 -0.80 26.11 28.99
C ASN A 74 -0.14 25.97 27.60
N GLU A 75 1.18 25.82 27.55
CA GLU A 75 1.91 25.61 26.30
C GLU A 75 1.52 24.29 25.64
N ALA A 76 1.41 23.21 26.41
CA ALA A 76 0.96 21.91 25.91
C ALA A 76 -0.49 21.96 25.37
N HIS A 77 -1.36 22.75 26.01
CA HIS A 77 -2.72 22.99 25.52
C HIS A 77 -2.73 23.80 24.21
N ASN A 78 -1.97 24.89 24.14
CA ASN A 78 -1.89 25.75 22.97
C ASN A 78 -1.31 25.00 21.77
N LEU A 79 -0.22 24.25 21.96
CA LEU A 79 0.35 23.40 20.92
C LEU A 79 -0.68 22.36 20.44
N SER A 80 -1.36 21.65 21.37
CA SER A 80 -2.37 20.67 20.99
C SER A 80 -3.53 21.26 20.18
N GLY A 81 -3.88 22.52 20.43
CA GLY A 81 -4.91 23.23 19.68
C GLY A 81 -4.43 23.69 18.29
N ALA A 82 -3.16 24.04 18.14
CA ALA A 82 -2.59 24.55 16.89
C ALA A 82 -2.35 23.46 15.83
N ILE A 83 -2.14 22.21 16.24
CA ILE A 83 -1.71 21.12 15.35
C ILE A 83 -2.84 20.21 14.84
N GLY A 84 -4.11 20.50 15.15
CA GLY A 84 -5.25 19.63 14.89
C GLY A 84 -5.46 19.25 13.43
N ASP A 85 -5.02 20.07 12.49
CA ASP A 85 -5.10 19.82 11.05
C ASP A 85 -4.02 18.83 10.55
N VAL A 86 -2.92 18.65 11.31
CA VAL A 86 -1.79 17.77 10.93
C VAL A 86 -1.79 16.49 11.74
N PHE A 87 -2.10 16.57 13.03
CA PHE A 87 -2.02 15.42 13.93
C PHE A 87 -3.20 15.38 14.91
N ASP A 88 -3.94 14.27 14.91
CA ASP A 88 -4.92 14.02 15.98
C ASP A 88 -4.18 13.49 17.21
N VAL A 89 -4.26 14.21 18.32
CA VAL A 89 -3.58 13.85 19.58
C VAL A 89 -3.98 12.46 20.12
N ARG A 90 -5.11 11.90 19.63
CA ARG A 90 -5.57 10.54 19.94
C ARG A 90 -4.80 9.45 19.19
N ASP A 91 -4.05 9.84 18.14
CA ASP A 91 -3.23 8.92 17.34
C ASP A 91 -1.83 8.70 17.94
N LEU A 92 -1.58 9.21 19.14
CA LEU A 92 -0.37 8.87 19.88
C LEU A 92 -0.38 7.39 20.28
N ARG A 93 0.56 6.60 19.76
CA ARG A 93 0.59 5.14 19.95
C ARG A 93 1.66 4.70 20.92
N VAL A 94 1.28 3.81 21.80
CA VAL A 94 2.21 3.15 22.75
C VAL A 94 3.29 2.38 21.98
N GLY A 95 4.54 2.56 22.40
CA GLY A 95 5.71 1.91 21.79
C GLY A 95 6.38 2.71 20.70
N ASN A 96 5.70 3.70 20.09
CA ASN A 96 6.31 4.56 19.09
C ASN A 96 7.40 5.43 19.70
N ALA A 97 8.49 5.63 18.95
CA ALA A 97 9.62 6.44 19.38
C ALA A 97 9.34 7.93 19.19
N TYR A 98 10.04 8.74 19.96
CA TYR A 98 10.12 10.18 19.77
C TYR A 98 11.52 10.70 20.10
N LYS A 99 11.87 11.85 19.50
CA LYS A 99 13.08 12.63 19.80
C LYS A 99 12.67 14.05 20.18
N ALA A 100 13.08 14.46 21.38
CA ALA A 100 12.84 15.80 21.90
C ALA A 100 14.12 16.61 21.78
N TYR A 101 14.06 17.73 21.09
CA TYR A 101 15.19 18.61 20.79
C TYR A 101 15.11 19.88 21.65
N TYR A 102 16.20 20.14 22.37
CA TYR A 102 16.29 21.26 23.30
C TYR A 102 17.34 22.26 22.83
N GLY A 103 17.06 23.53 23.01
CA GLY A 103 17.95 24.62 22.66
C GLY A 103 17.74 25.85 23.53
N PRO A 104 18.46 26.95 23.28
CA PRO A 104 18.32 28.19 24.03
C PRO A 104 16.88 28.66 24.06
N SER A 105 16.39 29.08 25.23
CA SER A 105 15.10 29.75 25.36
C SER A 105 15.25 31.18 24.83
N GLU A 106 14.56 31.53 23.76
CA GLU A 106 14.44 32.93 23.30
C GLU A 106 13.40 33.63 24.14
N MET A 107 13.77 34.71 24.82
CA MET A 107 12.78 35.60 25.42
C MET A 107 12.12 36.48 24.35
N ALA A 108 10.86 36.85 24.57
CA ALA A 108 10.06 37.65 23.65
C ALA A 108 10.68 39.06 23.32
N ASP A 109 11.72 39.47 24.02
CA ASP A 109 12.46 40.72 23.83
C ASP A 109 13.81 40.53 23.08
N GLY A 110 14.12 39.33 22.59
CA GLY A 110 15.36 39.05 21.86
C GLY A 110 16.61 38.98 22.73
N THR A 111 16.49 39.01 24.06
CA THR A 111 17.61 38.83 24.98
C THR A 111 17.77 37.37 25.33
N SER A 112 18.96 36.81 25.15
CA SER A 112 19.30 35.46 25.61
C SER A 112 19.31 35.47 27.14
N ALA A 113 18.25 35.01 27.79
CA ALA A 113 18.27 34.71 29.20
C ALA A 113 19.19 33.51 29.42
N GLY A 114 20.12 33.65 30.35
CA GLY A 114 21.18 32.67 30.60
C GLY A 114 20.64 31.22 30.67
N ALA A 115 21.14 30.42 29.76
CA ALA A 115 21.36 28.95 29.81
C ALA A 115 20.26 28.01 30.29
N THR A 116 18.98 28.34 30.16
CA THR A 116 17.92 27.33 30.35
C THR A 116 17.55 26.76 28.99
N GLU A 117 17.87 25.48 28.76
CA GLU A 117 17.42 24.78 27.56
C GLU A 117 15.90 24.57 27.61
N ALA A 118 15.21 24.96 26.53
CA ALA A 118 13.78 24.73 26.34
C ALA A 118 13.52 23.76 25.23
N LEU A 119 12.43 23.01 25.30
CA LEU A 119 11.99 22.11 24.22
C LEU A 119 11.63 22.95 22.99
N GLN A 120 12.41 22.80 21.92
CA GLN A 120 12.23 23.49 20.65
C GLN A 120 11.37 22.68 19.68
N TYR A 121 11.71 21.41 19.51
CA TYR A 121 11.01 20.50 18.60
C TYR A 121 10.80 19.13 19.24
N LEU A 122 9.68 18.50 18.87
CA LEU A 122 9.41 17.10 19.15
C LEU A 122 9.18 16.40 17.82
N VAL A 123 9.97 15.37 17.53
CA VAL A 123 9.82 14.51 16.34
C VAL A 123 9.25 13.18 16.81
N TYR A 124 8.09 12.80 16.30
CA TYR A 124 7.36 11.60 16.70
C TYR A 124 7.25 10.63 15.52
N ASP A 125 7.71 9.40 15.68
CA ASP A 125 7.59 8.34 14.68
C ASP A 125 6.13 7.82 14.67
N GLN A 126 5.29 8.34 13.77
CA GLN A 126 3.89 7.95 13.69
C GLN A 126 3.71 6.58 13.04
N TYR A 127 4.36 6.39 11.90
CA TYR A 127 4.42 5.15 11.15
C TYR A 127 5.85 4.89 10.68
N ARG A 128 6.12 3.68 10.19
CA ARG A 128 7.40 3.41 9.52
C ARG A 128 7.54 4.32 8.30
N GLY A 129 8.56 5.14 8.29
CA GLY A 129 8.81 6.12 7.23
C GLY A 129 8.14 7.48 7.38
N THR A 130 7.19 7.66 8.31
CA THR A 130 6.47 8.92 8.51
C THR A 130 6.70 9.43 9.93
N GLN A 131 7.19 10.66 10.03
CA GLN A 131 7.38 11.37 11.29
C GLN A 131 6.49 12.62 11.32
N ILE A 132 6.01 12.97 12.52
CA ILE A 132 5.40 14.28 12.76
C ILE A 132 6.40 15.12 13.52
N VAL A 133 6.71 16.28 12.98
CA VAL A 133 7.54 17.27 13.62
C VAL A 133 6.64 18.32 14.25
N PHE A 134 6.79 18.54 15.56
CA PHE A 134 6.09 19.57 16.32
C PHE A 134 7.06 20.68 16.68
N LYS A 135 6.75 21.91 16.30
CA LYS A 135 7.43 23.11 16.80
C LYS A 135 6.85 23.49 18.15
N CYS A 136 7.63 23.32 19.19
CA CYS A 136 7.19 23.44 20.58
C CYS A 136 7.31 24.86 21.16
N GLN A 137 7.80 25.82 20.38
CA GLN A 137 7.88 27.25 20.73
C GLN A 137 6.96 28.09 19.83
N PRO A 138 6.40 29.19 20.32
CA PRO A 138 5.56 30.07 19.51
C PRO A 138 6.31 30.68 18.30
N PRO A 139 5.66 30.83 17.14
CA PRO A 139 4.33 30.29 16.84
C PRO A 139 4.37 28.77 16.75
N TYR A 140 3.43 28.10 17.46
CA TYR A 140 3.31 26.65 17.46
C TYR A 140 2.89 26.17 16.07
N ASP A 141 3.50 25.05 15.63
CA ASP A 141 3.23 24.46 14.32
C ASP A 141 3.52 22.95 14.33
N ALA A 142 3.04 22.24 13.31
CA ALA A 142 3.42 20.86 13.07
C ALA A 142 3.38 20.56 11.57
N TRP A 143 4.24 19.62 11.14
CA TRP A 143 4.26 19.14 9.75
C TRP A 143 4.64 17.68 9.69
N VAL A 144 4.25 17.03 8.59
CA VAL A 144 4.62 15.68 8.29
C VAL A 144 5.98 15.66 7.61
N TYR A 145 6.88 14.82 8.08
CA TYR A 145 8.14 14.52 7.41
C TYR A 145 8.13 13.05 6.95
N GLU A 146 8.21 12.86 5.64
CA GLU A 146 8.37 11.53 5.05
C GLU A 146 9.87 11.25 4.90
N LYS A 147 10.34 10.20 5.57
CA LYS A 147 11.73 9.74 5.42
C LYS A 147 12.01 9.29 4.00
N PRO A 148 13.22 9.49 3.48
CA PRO A 148 13.57 9.02 2.15
C PRO A 148 13.42 7.50 2.07
N VAL A 149 12.66 7.07 1.04
CA VAL A 149 12.46 5.65 0.73
C VAL A 149 13.44 5.23 -0.35
N THR A 150 14.20 4.18 -0.12
CA THR A 150 15.02 3.53 -1.15
C THR A 150 14.30 2.29 -1.67
N ILE A 151 14.41 2.07 -2.98
CA ILE A 151 13.90 0.83 -3.62
C ILE A 151 15.08 -0.11 -3.79
N GLU A 152 15.01 -1.25 -3.11
CA GLU A 152 16.04 -2.29 -3.20
C GLU A 152 15.51 -3.50 -3.96
N ARG A 153 16.30 -3.95 -4.94
CA ARG A 153 16.01 -5.17 -5.69
C ARG A 153 16.53 -6.38 -4.95
N ARG A 154 15.66 -7.39 -4.83
CA ARG A 154 15.94 -8.62 -4.11
C ARG A 154 15.60 -9.85 -4.97
N TYR A 155 16.33 -10.91 -4.70
CA TYR A 155 16.01 -12.25 -5.18
C TYR A 155 15.87 -13.20 -4.00
N ALA A 156 14.86 -14.03 -4.05
CA ALA A 156 14.69 -15.11 -3.08
C ALA A 156 14.40 -16.44 -3.79
N GLU A 157 15.02 -17.51 -3.30
CA GLU A 157 14.69 -18.87 -3.70
C GLU A 157 14.45 -19.69 -2.43
N VAL A 158 13.23 -20.20 -2.28
CA VAL A 158 12.79 -20.90 -1.08
C VAL A 158 12.14 -22.22 -1.46
N THR A 159 12.62 -23.31 -0.86
CA THR A 159 12.02 -24.64 -0.96
C THR A 159 11.21 -24.91 0.30
N ILE A 160 9.94 -25.29 0.14
CA ILE A 160 9.03 -25.58 1.24
C ILE A 160 9.44 -26.85 1.95
N LYS A 161 9.68 -26.73 3.25
CA LYS A 161 9.98 -27.84 4.17
C LYS A 161 8.90 -28.02 5.23
N ASN A 162 8.36 -26.89 5.73
CA ASN A 162 7.35 -26.82 6.78
C ASN A 162 6.10 -26.05 6.28
N SER A 163 6.23 -24.74 6.10
CA SER A 163 5.19 -23.89 5.56
C SER A 163 5.82 -22.72 4.82
N LEU A 164 5.09 -22.10 3.89
CA LEU A 164 5.59 -20.93 3.16
C LEU A 164 6.06 -19.82 4.10
N TRP A 165 5.26 -19.52 5.12
CA TRP A 165 5.60 -18.47 6.09
C TRP A 165 6.92 -18.74 6.83
N VAL A 166 7.04 -19.92 7.43
CA VAL A 166 8.23 -20.31 8.20
C VAL A 166 9.45 -20.36 7.28
N ASP A 167 9.37 -21.07 6.16
CA ASP A 167 10.51 -21.30 5.28
C ASP A 167 10.97 -20.01 4.59
N MET A 168 10.06 -19.06 4.27
CA MET A 168 10.39 -17.72 3.77
C MET A 168 11.07 -16.87 4.84
N THR A 169 10.54 -16.86 6.06
CA THR A 169 11.09 -16.10 7.19
C THR A 169 12.48 -16.62 7.56
N ASP A 170 12.68 -17.94 7.61
CA ASP A 170 13.97 -18.56 7.89
C ASP A 170 15.00 -18.24 6.79
N ALA A 171 14.57 -17.99 5.57
CA ALA A 171 15.40 -17.54 4.46
C ALA A 171 15.66 -16.01 4.48
N GLY A 172 15.22 -15.29 5.51
CA GLY A 172 15.40 -13.83 5.63
C GLY A 172 14.48 -13.00 4.74
N VAL A 173 13.46 -13.62 4.14
CA VAL A 173 12.50 -12.94 3.25
C VAL A 173 11.41 -12.27 4.10
N SER A 174 11.08 -11.03 3.75
CA SER A 174 10.03 -10.29 4.43
C SER A 174 8.68 -11.05 4.38
N PRO A 175 7.98 -11.21 5.53
CA PRO A 175 6.64 -11.79 5.55
C PRO A 175 5.62 -11.09 4.66
N LEU A 176 5.84 -9.82 4.31
CA LEU A 176 4.99 -9.06 3.40
C LEU A 176 4.96 -9.69 2.01
N LEU A 177 6.09 -10.23 1.52
CA LEU A 177 6.17 -10.92 0.24
C LEU A 177 5.27 -12.16 0.18
N VAL A 178 5.10 -12.87 1.29
CA VAL A 178 4.20 -14.05 1.36
C VAL A 178 2.76 -13.65 1.04
N SER A 179 2.32 -12.50 1.56
CA SER A 179 0.98 -11.97 1.28
C SER A 179 0.82 -11.66 -0.21
N ASP A 180 1.80 -10.98 -0.81
CA ASP A 180 1.75 -10.59 -2.22
C ASP A 180 1.77 -11.82 -3.15
N LEU A 181 2.64 -12.80 -2.88
CA LEU A 181 2.65 -14.06 -3.62
C LEU A 181 1.33 -14.82 -3.49
N SER A 182 0.72 -14.81 -2.30
CA SER A 182 -0.59 -15.44 -2.09
C SER A 182 -1.68 -14.76 -2.91
N ASP A 183 -1.64 -13.45 -3.06
CA ASP A 183 -2.59 -12.70 -3.88
C ASP A 183 -2.34 -12.92 -5.39
N ILE A 184 -1.09 -12.96 -5.83
CA ILE A 184 -0.70 -13.18 -7.23
C ILE A 184 -1.08 -14.57 -7.72
N TYR A 185 -0.75 -15.60 -6.93
CA TYR A 185 -0.98 -17.00 -7.27
C TYR A 185 -2.32 -17.55 -6.75
N ALA A 186 -3.19 -16.73 -6.14
CA ALA A 186 -4.42 -17.14 -5.47
C ALA A 186 -5.34 -18.09 -6.29
N TRP A 187 -5.20 -18.06 -7.61
CA TRP A 187 -6.00 -18.85 -8.55
C TRP A 187 -5.28 -20.06 -9.13
N THR A 188 -3.95 -20.07 -9.06
CA THR A 188 -3.10 -21.10 -9.65
C THR A 188 -2.59 -22.05 -8.59
N VAL A 189 -2.31 -21.54 -7.38
CA VAL A 189 -1.70 -22.29 -6.28
C VAL A 189 -2.64 -22.31 -5.08
N ASP A 190 -2.89 -23.50 -4.55
CA ASP A 190 -3.51 -23.67 -3.23
C ASP A 190 -2.43 -23.55 -2.14
N PHE A 191 -2.35 -22.39 -1.51
CA PHE A 191 -1.36 -22.10 -0.47
C PHE A 191 -1.58 -22.92 0.82
N PHE A 192 -2.78 -23.46 1.04
CA PHE A 192 -3.05 -24.39 2.14
C PHE A 192 -2.65 -25.84 1.79
N GLY A 193 -2.47 -26.12 0.50
CA GLY A 193 -2.08 -27.42 -0.02
C GLY A 193 -0.61 -27.48 -0.47
N LEU A 194 0.24 -26.53 -0.06
CA LEU A 194 1.67 -26.58 -0.36
C LEU A 194 2.31 -27.83 0.24
N GLN A 195 3.18 -28.46 -0.55
CA GLN A 195 3.83 -29.71 -0.18
C GLN A 195 5.33 -29.51 0.00
N LYS A 196 5.92 -30.40 0.81
CA LYS A 196 7.38 -30.44 0.96
C LYS A 196 8.03 -30.68 -0.41
N GLY A 197 8.97 -29.82 -0.78
CA GLY A 197 9.63 -29.82 -2.07
C GLY A 197 9.06 -28.82 -3.08
N ASP A 198 7.88 -28.23 -2.83
CA ASP A 198 7.44 -27.07 -3.61
C ASP A 198 8.44 -25.94 -3.48
N ARG A 199 8.63 -25.14 -4.51
CA ARG A 199 9.66 -24.11 -4.54
C ARG A 199 9.12 -22.81 -5.11
N PHE A 200 9.56 -21.70 -4.53
CA PHE A 200 9.37 -20.35 -5.06
C PHE A 200 10.73 -19.74 -5.43
N LYS A 201 10.80 -19.11 -6.60
CA LYS A 201 11.85 -18.17 -7.00
C LYS A 201 11.19 -16.85 -7.26
N VAL A 202 11.70 -15.76 -6.68
CA VAL A 202 11.04 -14.46 -6.75
C VAL A 202 12.06 -13.36 -6.95
N LEU A 203 11.83 -12.52 -7.96
CA LEU A 203 12.53 -11.25 -8.17
C LEU A 203 11.56 -10.12 -7.81
N TYR A 204 11.93 -9.31 -6.83
CA TYR A 204 11.03 -8.31 -6.26
C TYR A 204 11.78 -7.05 -5.83
N GLU A 205 11.04 -6.00 -5.54
CA GLU A 205 11.53 -4.72 -5.06
C GLU A 205 10.93 -4.41 -3.70
N GLU A 206 11.77 -4.00 -2.75
CA GLU A 206 11.40 -3.62 -1.39
C GLU A 206 11.54 -2.12 -1.21
N LYS A 207 10.59 -1.53 -0.47
CA LYS A 207 10.72 -0.18 0.08
C LYS A 207 11.44 -0.26 1.40
N VAL A 208 12.60 0.40 1.47
CA VAL A 208 13.46 0.40 2.64
C VAL A 208 13.59 1.81 3.18
N VAL A 209 13.43 1.97 4.49
CA VAL A 209 13.67 3.21 5.25
C VAL A 209 14.57 2.88 6.43
N ASP A 210 15.66 3.62 6.59
CA ASP A 210 16.65 3.42 7.66
C ASP A 210 17.17 1.96 7.74
N GLY A 211 17.28 1.27 6.61
CA GLY A 211 17.70 -0.14 6.53
C GLY A 211 16.61 -1.16 6.89
N GLU A 212 15.40 -0.72 7.21
CA GLU A 212 14.25 -1.61 7.48
C GLU A 212 13.30 -1.69 6.30
N VAL A 213 12.84 -2.90 5.96
CA VAL A 213 11.82 -3.12 4.94
C VAL A 213 10.46 -2.68 5.49
N ILE A 214 9.86 -1.67 4.85
CA ILE A 214 8.55 -1.13 5.23
C ILE A 214 7.40 -1.67 4.39
N ALA A 215 7.67 -2.05 3.14
CA ALA A 215 6.71 -2.63 2.21
C ALA A 215 7.41 -3.40 1.10
N ILE A 216 6.70 -4.28 0.41
CA ILE A 216 7.07 -4.74 -0.92
C ILE A 216 6.57 -3.69 -1.92
N ASP A 217 7.46 -3.19 -2.78
CA ASP A 217 7.06 -2.25 -3.82
C ASP A 217 6.42 -3.00 -4.98
N THR A 218 7.11 -3.99 -5.51
CA THR A 218 6.66 -4.74 -6.67
C THR A 218 7.27 -6.12 -6.73
N VAL A 219 6.45 -7.14 -7.02
CA VAL A 219 6.93 -8.45 -7.46
C VAL A 219 7.08 -8.42 -8.98
N ARG A 220 8.31 -8.43 -9.48
CA ARG A 220 8.61 -8.32 -10.91
C ARG A 220 8.43 -9.63 -11.64
N TYR A 221 8.91 -10.70 -11.03
CA TYR A 221 8.87 -12.05 -11.61
C TYR A 221 8.85 -13.08 -10.48
N ALA A 222 8.07 -14.12 -10.65
CA ALA A 222 8.11 -15.26 -9.74
C ALA A 222 7.89 -16.56 -10.50
N VAL A 223 8.45 -17.64 -9.98
CA VAL A 223 8.19 -18.99 -10.44
C VAL A 223 7.79 -19.85 -9.24
N PHE A 224 6.62 -20.41 -9.27
CA PHE A 224 6.21 -21.48 -8.39
C PHE A 224 6.48 -22.81 -9.09
N SER A 225 7.18 -23.73 -8.41
CA SER A 225 7.50 -25.07 -8.95
C SER A 225 6.89 -26.15 -8.08
N ARG A 226 6.18 -27.09 -8.69
CA ARG A 226 5.61 -28.28 -8.03
C ARG A 226 5.75 -29.51 -8.90
N ALA A 227 6.30 -30.59 -8.35
CA ALA A 227 6.42 -31.89 -9.03
C ALA A 227 7.08 -31.79 -10.43
N GLY A 228 8.07 -30.91 -10.58
CA GLY A 228 8.77 -30.68 -11.86
C GLY A 228 8.04 -29.81 -12.87
N GLN A 229 6.89 -29.27 -12.51
CA GLN A 229 6.18 -28.29 -13.32
C GLN A 229 6.39 -26.89 -12.76
N ASP A 230 6.76 -25.94 -13.62
CA ASP A 230 6.95 -24.54 -13.32
C ASP A 230 5.73 -23.71 -13.74
N PHE A 231 5.37 -22.75 -12.89
CA PHE A 231 4.30 -21.77 -13.10
C PHE A 231 4.90 -20.37 -13.02
N PRO A 232 5.52 -19.90 -14.10
CA PRO A 232 6.13 -18.57 -14.11
C PRO A 232 5.06 -17.49 -14.16
N MET A 233 5.38 -16.35 -13.55
CA MET A 233 4.60 -15.13 -13.55
C MET A 233 5.53 -13.95 -13.75
N VAL A 234 5.12 -13.02 -14.61
CA VAL A 234 5.82 -11.76 -14.82
C VAL A 234 4.86 -10.59 -14.68
N MET A 235 5.35 -9.52 -14.07
CA MET A 235 4.64 -8.25 -13.98
C MET A 235 4.84 -7.45 -15.26
N TYR A 236 3.73 -7.09 -15.91
CA TYR A 236 3.72 -6.17 -17.03
C TYR A 236 2.45 -5.32 -16.95
N ASN A 237 2.61 -4.00 -16.91
CA ASN A 237 1.50 -3.05 -16.86
C ASN A 237 1.23 -2.49 -18.25
N ALA A 238 0.10 -2.86 -18.84
CA ALA A 238 -0.34 -2.35 -20.14
C ALA A 238 -0.88 -0.90 -20.10
N GLY A 239 -0.99 -0.31 -18.88
CA GLY A 239 -1.49 1.06 -18.72
C GLY A 239 -3.01 1.21 -18.74
N ASP A 240 -3.76 0.12 -18.95
CA ASP A 240 -5.22 0.09 -18.97
C ASP A 240 -5.87 0.03 -17.59
N GLY A 241 -5.05 -0.09 -16.55
CA GLY A 241 -5.47 -0.26 -15.16
C GLY A 241 -6.05 -1.64 -14.85
N GLY A 242 -5.89 -2.62 -15.76
CA GLY A 242 -6.32 -4.00 -15.64
C GLY A 242 -5.35 -4.90 -14.86
N ASN A 243 -5.21 -6.14 -15.33
CA ASN A 243 -4.27 -7.09 -14.76
C ASN A 243 -2.81 -6.68 -15.07
N ILE A 244 -1.92 -6.96 -14.12
CA ILE A 244 -0.49 -6.68 -14.27
C ILE A 244 0.38 -7.93 -14.15
N TRP A 245 -0.20 -9.12 -13.86
CA TRP A 245 0.52 -10.38 -13.75
C TRP A 245 0.06 -11.39 -14.79
N TRP A 246 1.01 -11.92 -15.55
CA TRP A 246 0.78 -12.74 -16.71
C TRP A 246 1.72 -13.95 -16.68
N ASN A 247 1.27 -15.09 -17.20
CA ASN A 247 2.16 -16.23 -17.45
C ASN A 247 3.02 -15.97 -18.70
N GLU A 248 3.91 -16.89 -19.04
CA GLU A 248 4.81 -16.79 -20.19
C GLU A 248 4.13 -16.58 -21.55
N LYS A 249 2.83 -16.92 -21.65
CA LYS A 249 2.02 -16.79 -22.86
C LYS A 249 1.26 -15.47 -22.95
N GLY A 250 1.35 -14.62 -21.91
CA GLY A 250 0.54 -13.43 -21.78
C GLY A 250 -0.91 -13.75 -21.38
N GLU A 251 -1.17 -14.91 -20.81
CA GLU A 251 -2.46 -15.24 -20.22
C GLU A 251 -2.50 -14.70 -18.79
N SER A 252 -3.64 -14.14 -18.39
CA SER A 252 -3.79 -13.58 -17.06
C SER A 252 -3.67 -14.64 -15.98
N MET A 253 -2.84 -14.37 -14.97
CA MET A 253 -2.77 -15.20 -13.76
C MET A 253 -4.02 -15.07 -12.90
N ARG A 254 -4.83 -14.05 -13.11
CA ARG A 254 -6.14 -13.90 -12.47
C ARG A 254 -7.20 -14.70 -13.21
N LYS A 255 -8.07 -15.34 -12.46
CA LYS A 255 -9.38 -15.75 -13.00
C LYS A 255 -10.30 -14.54 -13.04
N ALA A 256 -11.23 -14.53 -13.99
CA ALA A 256 -12.18 -13.44 -14.15
C ALA A 256 -13.02 -13.16 -12.90
N PHE A 257 -13.17 -14.16 -12.01
CA PHE A 257 -13.96 -14.04 -10.78
C PHE A 257 -13.28 -14.64 -9.56
N LEU A 258 -13.40 -13.95 -8.42
CA LEU A 258 -13.05 -14.46 -7.10
C LEU A 258 -13.96 -15.64 -6.71
N LYS A 259 -13.43 -16.63 -6.00
CA LYS A 259 -14.23 -17.76 -5.46
C LYS A 259 -15.26 -17.30 -4.43
N ALA A 260 -14.97 -16.21 -3.69
CA ALA A 260 -15.87 -15.66 -2.69
C ALA A 260 -15.74 -14.12 -2.62
N PRO A 261 -16.82 -13.41 -2.30
CA PRO A 261 -16.82 -11.94 -2.16
C PRO A 261 -16.31 -11.45 -0.79
N LEU A 262 -15.87 -12.35 0.09
CA LEU A 262 -15.35 -12.07 1.44
C LEU A 262 -14.03 -12.80 1.65
N LYS A 263 -13.07 -12.16 2.33
CA LYS A 263 -11.77 -12.81 2.67
C LYS A 263 -11.93 -13.92 3.70
N PHE A 264 -12.79 -13.71 4.72
CA PHE A 264 -13.04 -14.66 5.79
C PHE A 264 -14.54 -14.80 6.04
N SER A 265 -15.10 -15.99 5.90
CA SER A 265 -16.51 -16.23 6.13
C SER A 265 -16.79 -17.74 6.25
N ARG A 266 -17.93 -18.05 6.84
CA ARG A 266 -18.48 -19.41 6.88
C ARG A 266 -19.76 -19.44 6.06
N ILE A 267 -19.91 -20.43 5.19
CA ILE A 267 -21.17 -20.64 4.47
C ILE A 267 -22.23 -21.09 5.48
N SER A 268 -23.27 -20.28 5.64
CA SER A 268 -24.41 -20.57 6.52
C SER A 268 -25.60 -21.16 5.78
N SER A 269 -25.75 -20.89 4.47
CA SER A 269 -26.77 -21.48 3.63
C SER A 269 -26.29 -21.61 2.18
N GLY A 270 -26.49 -22.77 1.60
CA GLY A 270 -26.10 -23.05 0.21
C GLY A 270 -27.20 -22.70 -0.80
N PHE A 271 -26.79 -22.73 -2.07
CA PHE A 271 -27.68 -22.57 -3.21
C PHE A 271 -28.63 -23.78 -3.36
N SER A 272 -29.92 -23.51 -3.58
CA SER A 272 -30.94 -24.56 -3.84
C SER A 272 -32.13 -23.99 -4.58
N TYR A 273 -32.59 -24.68 -5.61
CA TYR A 273 -33.87 -24.36 -6.25
C TYR A 273 -35.11 -24.82 -5.45
N ALA A 274 -34.93 -25.73 -4.49
CA ALA A 274 -36.02 -26.35 -3.75
C ALA A 274 -35.68 -26.53 -2.27
N ARG A 275 -35.40 -25.41 -1.54
CA ARG A 275 -35.12 -25.43 -0.10
C ARG A 275 -36.42 -25.40 0.70
N LYS A 276 -36.60 -26.35 1.64
CA LYS A 276 -37.66 -26.25 2.65
C LYS A 276 -37.33 -25.15 3.66
N HIS A 277 -38.20 -24.16 3.78
CA HIS A 277 -38.03 -23.10 4.78
C HIS A 277 -38.12 -23.71 6.19
N PRO A 278 -37.18 -23.46 7.10
CA PRO A 278 -37.09 -24.17 8.40
C PRO A 278 -38.33 -23.95 9.27
N VAL A 279 -39.00 -22.81 9.17
CA VAL A 279 -40.17 -22.46 9.95
C VAL A 279 -41.47 -22.82 9.23
N THR A 280 -41.64 -22.33 7.99
CA THR A 280 -42.92 -22.44 7.27
C THR A 280 -43.07 -23.77 6.53
N ARG A 281 -42.02 -24.59 6.45
CA ARG A 281 -41.96 -25.86 5.71
C ARG A 281 -42.27 -25.71 4.19
N LYS A 282 -42.57 -24.51 3.72
CA LYS A 282 -42.82 -24.26 2.29
C LYS A 282 -41.51 -24.39 1.53
N VAL A 283 -41.58 -25.00 0.34
CA VAL A 283 -40.43 -25.07 -0.57
C VAL A 283 -40.26 -23.68 -1.21
N GLN A 284 -39.12 -23.05 -0.98
CA GLN A 284 -38.74 -21.77 -1.58
C GLN A 284 -37.33 -21.87 -2.15
N PRO A 285 -37.09 -21.37 -3.36
CA PRO A 285 -35.74 -21.34 -3.90
C PRO A 285 -34.86 -20.38 -3.11
N HIS A 286 -33.63 -20.77 -2.87
CA HIS A 286 -32.55 -19.89 -2.43
C HIS A 286 -31.49 -19.86 -3.53
N THR A 287 -31.58 -18.87 -4.41
CA THR A 287 -30.73 -18.75 -5.61
C THR A 287 -29.43 -17.96 -5.33
N GLY A 288 -28.91 -18.09 -4.11
CA GLY A 288 -27.69 -17.48 -3.63
C GLY A 288 -26.94 -18.39 -2.68
N VAL A 289 -25.85 -17.89 -2.16
CA VAL A 289 -25.07 -18.48 -1.05
C VAL A 289 -24.97 -17.45 0.05
N ASP A 290 -25.34 -17.83 1.26
CA ASP A 290 -25.24 -16.99 2.44
C ASP A 290 -23.90 -17.20 3.12
N TYR A 291 -23.12 -16.14 3.22
CA TYR A 291 -21.85 -16.09 3.94
C TYR A 291 -22.04 -15.40 5.29
N ALA A 292 -21.98 -16.14 6.39
CA ALA A 292 -22.03 -15.58 7.74
C ALA A 292 -20.68 -14.88 8.03
N ALA A 293 -20.75 -13.61 8.38
CA ALA A 293 -19.61 -12.79 8.78
C ALA A 293 -20.10 -11.65 9.69
N PRO A 294 -19.23 -11.09 10.55
CA PRO A 294 -19.59 -9.94 11.39
C PRO A 294 -20.08 -8.76 10.56
N SER A 295 -21.04 -7.99 11.14
CA SER A 295 -21.46 -6.73 10.50
C SER A 295 -20.27 -5.79 10.35
N GLY A 296 -20.16 -5.13 9.19
CA GLY A 296 -19.01 -4.27 8.87
C GLY A 296 -17.85 -4.98 8.17
N THR A 297 -17.89 -6.31 8.00
CA THR A 297 -16.90 -7.03 7.18
C THR A 297 -16.93 -6.51 5.74
N PRO A 298 -15.79 -6.14 5.13
CA PRO A 298 -15.73 -5.66 3.76
C PRO A 298 -16.25 -6.70 2.75
N VAL A 299 -17.13 -6.26 1.84
CA VAL A 299 -17.66 -7.05 0.73
C VAL A 299 -17.01 -6.56 -0.56
N MET A 300 -16.40 -7.47 -1.30
CA MET A 300 -15.65 -7.17 -2.52
C MET A 300 -16.42 -7.61 -3.78
N SER A 301 -16.25 -6.85 -4.87
CA SER A 301 -16.63 -7.31 -6.19
C SER A 301 -15.84 -8.57 -6.55
N ILE A 302 -16.53 -9.63 -6.98
CA ILE A 302 -15.82 -10.86 -7.39
C ILE A 302 -15.09 -10.73 -8.72
N GLY A 303 -15.39 -9.73 -9.53
CA GLY A 303 -14.76 -9.48 -10.84
C GLY A 303 -14.87 -8.03 -11.25
N ASP A 304 -14.15 -7.65 -12.29
CA ASP A 304 -14.30 -6.37 -12.95
C ASP A 304 -15.72 -6.23 -13.52
N GLY A 305 -16.26 -5.03 -13.50
CA GLY A 305 -17.61 -4.81 -14.00
C GLY A 305 -18.13 -3.40 -13.82
N VAL A 306 -19.42 -3.21 -14.07
CA VAL A 306 -20.11 -1.92 -13.91
C VAL A 306 -21.24 -2.09 -12.90
N VAL A 307 -21.31 -1.19 -11.93
CA VAL A 307 -22.43 -1.13 -10.97
C VAL A 307 -23.72 -0.75 -11.71
N THR A 308 -24.66 -1.67 -11.79
CA THR A 308 -25.92 -1.46 -12.51
C THR A 308 -27.07 -1.08 -11.60
N SER A 309 -26.97 -1.38 -10.31
CA SER A 309 -27.96 -0.99 -9.30
C SER A 309 -27.33 -0.87 -7.92
N MET A 310 -27.77 0.11 -7.16
CA MET A 310 -27.37 0.35 -5.78
C MET A 310 -28.55 0.96 -5.04
N LYS A 311 -29.37 0.11 -4.39
CA LYS A 311 -30.61 0.55 -3.71
C LYS A 311 -31.06 -0.47 -2.65
N ASN A 312 -32.01 -0.06 -1.82
CA ASN A 312 -32.72 -1.00 -0.96
C ASN A 312 -33.77 -1.75 -1.80
N GLU A 313 -33.68 -3.09 -1.80
CA GLU A 313 -34.56 -3.99 -2.53
C GLU A 313 -35.58 -4.69 -1.60
N GLY A 314 -36.06 -4.02 -0.57
CA GLY A 314 -37.04 -4.56 0.36
C GLY A 314 -36.52 -5.80 1.12
N ALA A 315 -36.97 -6.99 0.76
CA ALA A 315 -36.51 -8.22 1.39
C ALA A 315 -35.01 -8.46 1.25
N GLY A 316 -34.36 -8.01 0.19
CA GLY A 316 -32.92 -8.10 -0.02
C GLY A 316 -32.12 -7.05 0.75
N GLY A 317 -32.79 -6.04 1.35
CA GLY A 317 -32.12 -4.94 2.02
C GLY A 317 -31.26 -4.10 1.05
N ASN A 318 -30.26 -3.45 1.58
CA ASN A 318 -29.32 -2.68 0.77
C ASN A 318 -28.54 -3.62 -0.15
N THR A 319 -28.69 -3.45 -1.45
CA THR A 319 -28.18 -4.35 -2.48
C THR A 319 -27.31 -3.59 -3.48
N VAL A 320 -26.18 -4.17 -3.85
CA VAL A 320 -25.37 -3.76 -5.00
C VAL A 320 -25.48 -4.83 -6.08
N ARG A 321 -25.72 -4.42 -7.34
CA ARG A 321 -25.69 -5.30 -8.50
C ARG A 321 -24.62 -4.86 -9.48
N ILE A 322 -23.87 -5.84 -9.99
CA ILE A 322 -22.77 -5.61 -10.92
C ILE A 322 -22.99 -6.46 -12.17
N THR A 323 -22.86 -5.85 -13.34
CA THR A 323 -22.74 -6.55 -14.62
C THR A 323 -21.26 -6.62 -14.97
N HIS A 324 -20.72 -7.84 -15.03
CA HIS A 324 -19.32 -8.09 -15.34
C HIS A 324 -19.08 -8.08 -16.86
N ASN A 325 -19.95 -8.77 -17.59
CA ASN A 325 -19.92 -8.83 -19.06
C ASN A 325 -21.32 -9.24 -19.58
N SER A 326 -21.42 -9.60 -20.85
CA SER A 326 -22.68 -10.04 -21.47
C SER A 326 -23.24 -11.33 -20.85
N VAL A 327 -22.40 -12.14 -20.21
CA VAL A 327 -22.74 -13.47 -19.68
C VAL A 327 -23.03 -13.44 -18.19
N TYR A 328 -22.24 -12.69 -17.39
CA TYR A 328 -22.26 -12.77 -15.93
C TYR A 328 -22.74 -11.51 -15.24
N LYS A 329 -23.64 -11.67 -14.27
CA LYS A 329 -24.09 -10.62 -13.35
C LYS A 329 -24.05 -11.13 -11.92
N THR A 330 -23.82 -10.25 -10.96
CA THR A 330 -23.81 -10.55 -9.53
C THR A 330 -24.68 -9.61 -8.72
N ALA A 331 -25.09 -10.06 -7.54
CA ALA A 331 -25.74 -9.22 -6.53
C ALA A 331 -25.23 -9.57 -5.14
N TYR A 332 -25.13 -8.52 -4.32
CA TYR A 332 -24.61 -8.52 -2.96
C TYR A 332 -25.66 -7.89 -2.07
N LEU A 333 -26.33 -8.70 -1.24
CA LEU A 333 -27.54 -8.32 -0.51
C LEU A 333 -27.24 -8.16 0.99
N HIS A 334 -28.20 -7.59 1.72
CA HIS A 334 -28.21 -7.38 3.17
C HIS A 334 -27.08 -6.46 3.69
N LEU A 335 -26.52 -5.60 2.83
CA LEU A 335 -25.42 -4.72 3.19
C LEU A 335 -25.80 -3.72 4.29
N SER A 336 -24.88 -3.45 5.23
CA SER A 336 -25.03 -2.39 6.23
C SER A 336 -24.87 -0.99 5.60
N LYS A 337 -23.87 -0.86 4.72
CA LYS A 337 -23.59 0.36 3.95
C LYS A 337 -22.89 0.00 2.64
N TYR A 338 -22.95 0.93 1.69
CA TYR A 338 -22.25 0.81 0.40
C TYR A 338 -20.77 1.18 0.55
N GLY A 339 -19.95 0.79 -0.43
CA GLY A 339 -18.54 1.14 -0.50
C GLY A 339 -18.32 2.66 -0.63
N PRO A 340 -17.18 3.18 -0.11
CA PRO A 340 -16.87 4.60 -0.21
C PRO A 340 -16.87 5.09 -1.67
N GLY A 341 -17.60 6.17 -1.94
CA GLY A 341 -17.65 6.80 -3.26
C GLY A 341 -18.30 5.96 -4.37
N LEU A 342 -18.87 4.79 -4.07
CA LEU A 342 -19.52 3.92 -5.06
C LEU A 342 -20.76 4.57 -5.66
N LYS A 343 -20.90 4.50 -6.99
CA LYS A 343 -22.04 5.08 -7.75
C LYS A 343 -22.53 4.10 -8.81
N VAL A 344 -23.83 4.17 -9.14
CA VAL A 344 -24.39 3.46 -10.30
C VAL A 344 -23.72 3.99 -11.58
N GLY A 345 -23.39 3.10 -12.50
CA GLY A 345 -22.64 3.38 -13.72
C GLY A 345 -21.12 3.35 -13.56
N GLN A 346 -20.61 3.31 -12.33
CA GLN A 346 -19.17 3.25 -12.06
C GLN A 346 -18.60 1.88 -12.40
N ARG A 347 -17.40 1.87 -13.02
CA ARG A 347 -16.58 0.67 -13.14
C ARG A 347 -15.96 0.31 -11.79
N VAL A 348 -16.04 -0.96 -11.45
CA VAL A 348 -15.38 -1.55 -10.27
C VAL A 348 -14.42 -2.63 -10.71
N ARG A 349 -13.38 -2.83 -9.93
CA ARG A 349 -12.36 -3.87 -10.16
C ARG A 349 -12.62 -5.10 -9.29
N GLN A 350 -12.12 -6.24 -9.71
CA GLN A 350 -12.05 -7.43 -8.88
C GLN A 350 -11.33 -7.11 -7.55
N GLY A 351 -11.92 -7.52 -6.42
CA GLY A 351 -11.38 -7.24 -5.10
C GLY A 351 -11.70 -5.84 -4.54
N GLN A 352 -12.28 -4.94 -5.34
CA GLN A 352 -12.70 -3.62 -4.85
C GLN A 352 -13.83 -3.75 -3.81
N VAL A 353 -13.70 -3.05 -2.68
CA VAL A 353 -14.75 -3.00 -1.65
C VAL A 353 -15.95 -2.22 -2.19
N ILE A 354 -17.10 -2.90 -2.27
CA ILE A 354 -18.36 -2.36 -2.81
C ILE A 354 -19.44 -2.18 -1.75
N GLY A 355 -19.18 -2.66 -0.53
CA GLY A 355 -20.08 -2.56 0.60
C GLY A 355 -19.54 -3.27 1.82
N TYR A 356 -20.39 -3.39 2.81
CA TYR A 356 -20.04 -4.04 4.07
C TYR A 356 -21.19 -4.94 4.53
N VAL A 357 -20.84 -6.11 5.09
CA VAL A 357 -21.82 -7.06 5.62
C VAL A 357 -22.75 -6.38 6.60
N GLY A 358 -24.02 -6.71 6.54
CA GLY A 358 -25.05 -6.21 7.43
C GLY A 358 -26.16 -7.22 7.69
N SER A 359 -27.33 -6.71 8.04
CA SER A 359 -28.54 -7.50 8.29
C SER A 359 -29.77 -6.69 7.85
N THR A 360 -29.66 -5.87 6.80
CA THR A 360 -30.75 -5.06 6.27
C THR A 360 -31.75 -5.90 5.50
N GLY A 361 -33.02 -5.47 5.42
CA GLY A 361 -34.07 -6.24 4.78
C GLY A 361 -34.55 -7.43 5.61
N ARG A 362 -34.93 -8.54 4.97
CA ARG A 362 -35.41 -9.74 5.66
C ARG A 362 -34.24 -10.69 5.95
N SER A 363 -33.56 -10.45 7.06
CA SER A 363 -32.39 -11.20 7.53
C SER A 363 -32.58 -11.62 8.98
N THR A 364 -32.05 -12.79 9.36
CA THR A 364 -32.09 -13.31 10.73
C THR A 364 -30.82 -12.97 11.55
N GLY A 365 -29.82 -12.39 10.92
CA GLY A 365 -28.55 -12.01 11.53
C GLY A 365 -27.53 -11.58 10.50
N PRO A 366 -26.36 -11.05 10.89
CA PRO A 366 -25.36 -10.55 9.96
C PRO A 366 -24.87 -11.64 9.01
N HIS A 367 -25.08 -11.43 7.70
CA HIS A 367 -24.58 -12.27 6.63
C HIS A 367 -24.62 -11.52 5.30
N LEU A 368 -23.93 -12.04 4.31
CA LEU A 368 -24.02 -11.63 2.91
C LEU A 368 -24.78 -12.73 2.13
N ASP A 369 -25.91 -12.40 1.49
CA ASP A 369 -26.52 -13.24 0.45
C ASP A 369 -25.88 -12.84 -0.89
N PHE A 370 -25.10 -13.75 -1.45
CA PHE A 370 -24.36 -13.55 -2.68
C PHE A 370 -24.98 -14.36 -3.81
N ARG A 371 -25.27 -13.70 -4.92
CA ARG A 371 -25.95 -14.31 -6.06
C ARG A 371 -25.21 -14.08 -7.37
N VAL A 372 -25.24 -15.10 -8.24
CA VAL A 372 -24.63 -15.07 -9.57
C VAL A 372 -25.64 -15.53 -10.62
N TRP A 373 -25.66 -14.81 -11.73
CA TRP A 373 -26.42 -15.20 -12.94
C TRP A 373 -25.45 -15.41 -14.10
N LYS A 374 -25.69 -16.50 -14.85
CA LYS A 374 -25.04 -16.77 -16.14
C LYS A 374 -26.11 -16.78 -17.23
N ASN A 375 -25.99 -15.91 -18.23
CA ASN A 375 -27.00 -15.73 -19.29
C ASN A 375 -28.42 -15.52 -18.73
N GLY A 376 -28.55 -14.73 -17.65
CA GLY A 376 -29.84 -14.45 -17.00
C GLY A 376 -30.35 -15.55 -16.06
N THR A 377 -29.76 -16.73 -16.03
CA THR A 377 -30.16 -17.85 -15.17
C THR A 377 -29.33 -17.83 -13.88
N PRO A 378 -29.94 -17.91 -12.67
CA PRO A 378 -29.21 -18.05 -11.43
C PRO A 378 -28.38 -19.36 -11.42
N ILE A 379 -27.13 -19.28 -11.01
CA ILE A 379 -26.25 -20.45 -10.87
C ILE A 379 -25.70 -20.53 -9.45
N ASN A 380 -25.26 -21.75 -9.06
CA ASN A 380 -24.57 -21.91 -7.77
C ASN A 380 -23.19 -21.27 -7.81
N PRO A 381 -22.94 -20.20 -7.03
CA PRO A 381 -21.63 -19.52 -6.98
C PRO A 381 -20.46 -20.45 -6.63
N LEU A 382 -20.70 -21.44 -5.77
CA LEU A 382 -19.68 -22.40 -5.32
C LEU A 382 -19.22 -23.38 -6.41
N LYS A 383 -20.05 -23.56 -7.44
CA LYS A 383 -19.77 -24.43 -8.58
C LYS A 383 -19.46 -23.65 -9.85
N MET A 384 -19.27 -22.34 -9.72
CA MET A 384 -18.95 -21.49 -10.86
C MET A 384 -17.51 -21.74 -11.31
N ASP A 385 -17.34 -22.24 -12.52
CA ASP A 385 -16.05 -22.21 -13.19
C ASP A 385 -15.76 -20.77 -13.60
N SER A 386 -14.76 -20.17 -12.97
CA SER A 386 -14.32 -18.85 -13.37
C SER A 386 -13.57 -18.97 -14.70
N PRO A 387 -14.05 -18.32 -15.77
CA PRO A 387 -13.29 -18.27 -17.01
C PRO A 387 -11.92 -17.63 -16.76
N PRO A 388 -10.89 -17.95 -17.56
CA PRO A 388 -9.66 -17.17 -17.54
C PRO A 388 -10.01 -15.70 -17.82
N ALA A 389 -9.28 -14.78 -17.20
CA ALA A 389 -9.38 -13.39 -17.57
C ALA A 389 -8.86 -13.21 -19.00
N GLU A 390 -9.19 -12.08 -19.64
CA GLU A 390 -8.73 -11.82 -20.99
C GLU A 390 -7.20 -11.84 -21.07
N PRO A 391 -6.61 -12.47 -22.12
CA PRO A 391 -5.17 -12.42 -22.32
C PRO A 391 -4.70 -10.99 -22.62
N LEU A 392 -3.40 -10.77 -22.47
CA LEU A 392 -2.77 -9.50 -22.82
C LEU A 392 -3.05 -9.16 -24.29
N ASN A 393 -3.42 -7.91 -24.57
CA ASN A 393 -3.67 -7.45 -25.92
C ASN A 393 -2.41 -7.67 -26.79
N SER A 394 -2.61 -8.13 -28.01
CA SER A 394 -1.55 -8.46 -28.97
C SER A 394 -0.57 -7.31 -29.23
N GLU A 395 -1.01 -6.06 -29.13
CA GLU A 395 -0.17 -4.87 -29.29
C GLU A 395 0.92 -4.76 -28.20
N HIS A 396 0.65 -5.27 -26.99
CA HIS A 396 1.58 -5.25 -25.87
C HIS A 396 2.52 -6.48 -25.84
N MET A 397 2.25 -7.52 -26.64
CA MET A 397 3.01 -8.77 -26.62
C MET A 397 4.50 -8.62 -26.91
N PRO A 398 4.98 -7.74 -27.82
CA PRO A 398 6.41 -7.55 -28.04
C PRO A 398 7.13 -7.03 -26.78
N ALA A 399 6.63 -5.95 -26.18
CA ALA A 399 7.21 -5.35 -24.97
C ALA A 399 7.09 -6.28 -23.75
N PHE A 400 6.00 -7.03 -23.65
CA PHE A 400 5.82 -8.06 -22.63
C PHE A 400 6.89 -9.17 -22.75
N LYS A 401 7.16 -9.69 -23.93
CA LYS A 401 8.18 -10.73 -24.16
C LYS A 401 9.58 -10.24 -23.81
N GLU A 402 9.89 -8.98 -24.11
CA GLU A 402 11.15 -8.35 -23.74
C GLU A 402 11.28 -8.27 -22.20
N ALA A 403 10.25 -7.79 -21.49
CA ALA A 403 10.23 -7.74 -20.03
C ALA A 403 10.37 -9.13 -19.39
N TYR A 404 9.72 -10.15 -19.98
CA TYR A 404 9.83 -11.52 -19.53
C TYR A 404 11.26 -12.05 -19.69
N ALA A 405 11.88 -11.85 -20.88
CA ALA A 405 13.24 -12.28 -21.17
C ALA A 405 14.28 -11.58 -20.27
N ASP A 406 14.10 -10.28 -19.99
CA ASP A 406 14.96 -9.54 -19.05
C ASP A 406 14.90 -10.12 -17.63
N CYS A 407 13.72 -10.44 -17.14
CA CYS A 407 13.55 -11.07 -15.82
C CYS A 407 14.21 -12.46 -15.76
N GLN A 408 14.08 -13.28 -16.81
CA GLN A 408 14.73 -14.59 -16.88
C GLN A 408 16.27 -14.46 -16.88
N ALA A 409 16.82 -13.59 -17.73
CA ALA A 409 18.26 -13.38 -17.84
C ALA A 409 18.86 -12.91 -16.50
N ARG A 410 18.13 -12.10 -15.73
CA ARG A 410 18.56 -11.65 -14.39
C ARG A 410 18.61 -12.80 -13.40
N ILE A 411 17.60 -13.67 -13.38
CA ILE A 411 17.61 -14.84 -12.50
C ILE A 411 18.76 -15.78 -12.86
N ASP A 412 18.95 -16.04 -14.14
CA ASP A 412 20.03 -16.91 -14.62
C ASP A 412 21.40 -16.35 -14.20
N THR A 413 21.60 -15.04 -14.30
CA THR A 413 22.83 -14.35 -13.87
C THR A 413 23.04 -14.50 -12.35
N ILE A 414 22.01 -14.28 -11.54
CA ILE A 414 22.08 -14.40 -10.09
C ILE A 414 22.43 -15.85 -9.68
N GLN A 415 21.78 -16.83 -10.33
CA GLN A 415 22.04 -18.25 -10.05
C GLN A 415 23.43 -18.68 -10.47
N ALA A 416 23.93 -18.19 -11.61
CA ALA A 416 25.30 -18.45 -12.05
C ALA A 416 26.33 -17.87 -11.06
N SER A 417 26.11 -16.63 -10.58
CA SER A 417 27.00 -16.00 -9.59
C SER A 417 27.02 -16.77 -8.26
N ALA A 418 25.85 -17.16 -7.75
CA ALA A 418 25.77 -17.95 -6.53
C ALA A 418 26.40 -19.34 -6.65
N LEU A 419 26.38 -19.94 -7.84
CA LEU A 419 27.07 -21.21 -8.10
C LEU A 419 28.59 -21.03 -8.08
N VAL A 420 29.10 -19.93 -8.66
CA VAL A 420 30.53 -19.60 -8.67
C VAL A 420 31.02 -19.35 -7.23
N GLU A 421 30.30 -18.59 -6.42
CA GLU A 421 30.65 -18.36 -5.00
C GLU A 421 30.75 -19.67 -4.22
N LYS A 422 29.77 -20.57 -4.36
CA LYS A 422 29.82 -21.90 -3.74
C LYS A 422 31.02 -22.75 -4.19
N LEU A 423 31.42 -22.65 -5.46
CA LEU A 423 32.61 -23.36 -5.94
C LEU A 423 33.89 -22.80 -5.35
N PHE A 424 33.99 -21.50 -5.11
CA PHE A 424 35.14 -20.88 -4.42
C PHE A 424 35.19 -21.23 -2.94
N GLU A 425 34.07 -21.43 -2.26
CA GLU A 425 34.01 -21.88 -0.86
C GLU A 425 34.44 -23.34 -0.67
N LEU A 426 34.38 -24.17 -1.74
CA LEU A 426 34.74 -25.59 -1.71
C LEU A 426 36.19 -25.86 -2.12
N LEU A 427 36.92 -24.87 -2.63
CA LEU A 427 38.34 -24.94 -3.01
C LEU A 427 39.23 -24.31 -1.92
#